data_f5e8086b51f283ab70904624486048e7
#
_entry.id   f5e8086b51f283ab70904624486048e7
#
_cell.length_a   1.000
_cell.length_b   1.000
_cell.length_c   1.000
_cell.angle_alpha   90.00
_cell.angle_beta   90.00
_cell.angle_gamma   90.00
#
_symmetry.space_group_name_H-M   'P 1'
#
loop_
_entity.id
_entity.type
_entity.pdbx_description
1 polymer ?
#
loop_
_entity_poly.entity_id
_entity_poly.type
_entity_poly.pdbx_seq_one_letter_code
_entity_poly.pdbx_strand_id
1 'polypeptide(L)'
;MKSLIECSDAEIGVYYLRHASNMRHVRIALKGGRIVVSGPPCLSPAEAADIVAEKRPLLQRWLEKTETNAGSVPHTGSMADGTFSISSPFMRFSLKIVDDGPGKLYVAYKRSTVDAPTAFGRALPGERGKMVFTEATGCFGRQALERLDGTQRGLMACRMYEAAARNVFATAYEKRMAALAELHGFKYSKAAFRRVSSRWGSCSAQGGISLAVTLPLLPVELSDYVVLHELTHTVHFDHSAAFWQRLDACCNGRSKELRDRLKAMRPETEFFIGK
;
A
#
# COMPACT_ATOMS: atom_id res chain seq x y z
N MET A 1 3.37 21.42 9.83
CA MET A 1 2.37 20.73 8.98
C MET A 1 2.23 21.56 7.72
N LYS A 2 2.40 20.97 6.51
CA LYS A 2 2.19 21.69 5.24
C LYS A 2 0.67 21.77 5.05
N SER A 3 0.08 22.93 5.14
CA SER A 3 -1.36 23.16 4.97
C SER A 3 -1.78 22.78 3.54
N LEU A 4 -2.80 21.93 3.43
CA LEU A 4 -3.54 21.73 2.19
C LEU A 4 -4.64 22.78 2.15
N ILE A 5 -4.75 23.52 1.07
CA ILE A 5 -5.83 24.46 0.81
C ILE A 5 -6.88 23.71 -0.01
N GLU A 6 -8.08 23.63 0.50
CA GLU A 6 -9.21 23.04 -0.21
C GLU A 6 -9.72 24.02 -1.26
N CYS A 7 -9.89 23.56 -2.49
CA CYS A 7 -10.40 24.29 -3.63
C CYS A 7 -11.49 23.44 -4.30
N SER A 8 -12.35 24.07 -5.11
CA SER A 8 -13.40 23.38 -5.84
C SER A 8 -13.44 23.79 -7.31
N ASP A 9 -13.79 22.84 -8.18
CA ASP A 9 -14.08 23.05 -9.59
C ASP A 9 -15.46 22.44 -9.91
N ALA A 10 -16.21 23.06 -10.81
CA ALA A 10 -17.59 22.65 -11.08
C ALA A 10 -17.75 21.24 -11.64
N GLU A 11 -16.74 20.73 -12.36
CA GLU A 11 -16.79 19.43 -13.03
C GLU A 11 -15.89 18.37 -12.35
N ILE A 12 -14.79 18.82 -11.75
CA ILE A 12 -13.82 17.95 -11.07
C ILE A 12 -14.18 17.74 -9.61
N GLY A 13 -15.00 18.63 -9.04
CA GLY A 13 -15.32 18.61 -7.62
C GLY A 13 -14.18 19.19 -6.76
N VAL A 14 -14.02 18.66 -5.55
CA VAL A 14 -13.03 19.15 -4.59
C VAL A 14 -11.62 18.70 -4.99
N TYR A 15 -10.68 19.63 -4.98
CA TYR A 15 -9.24 19.35 -5.14
C TYR A 15 -8.44 20.13 -4.08
N TYR A 16 -7.17 19.77 -3.91
CA TYR A 16 -6.32 20.33 -2.86
C TYR A 16 -5.09 21.00 -3.45
N LEU A 17 -4.82 22.24 -3.04
CA LEU A 17 -3.58 22.94 -3.35
C LEU A 17 -2.57 22.76 -2.23
N ARG A 18 -1.35 22.38 -2.59
CA ARG A 18 -0.22 22.21 -1.69
C ARG A 18 0.99 23.01 -2.14
N HIS A 19 1.49 23.90 -1.28
CA HIS A 19 2.73 24.61 -1.51
C HIS A 19 3.96 23.77 -1.07
N ALA A 20 5.03 23.82 -1.88
CA ALA A 20 6.31 23.17 -1.57
C ALA A 20 7.45 24.10 -1.99
N SER A 21 8.27 24.50 -1.01
CA SER A 21 9.36 25.48 -1.20
C SER A 21 10.47 25.05 -2.18
N ASN A 22 10.59 23.75 -2.42
CA ASN A 22 11.57 23.17 -3.34
C ASN A 22 11.01 22.88 -4.74
N MET A 23 9.77 23.26 -5.03
CA MET A 23 9.15 23.05 -6.35
C MET A 23 9.26 24.32 -7.19
N ARG A 24 9.69 24.16 -8.43
CA ARG A 24 9.73 25.22 -9.46
C ARG A 24 8.61 25.10 -10.49
N HIS A 25 7.98 23.95 -10.58
CA HIS A 25 6.89 23.65 -11.53
C HIS A 25 5.67 23.15 -10.80
N VAL A 26 4.50 23.42 -11.39
CA VAL A 26 3.24 22.87 -10.88
C VAL A 26 3.12 21.42 -11.29
N ARG A 27 2.69 20.58 -10.37
CA ARG A 27 2.43 19.17 -10.59
C ARG A 27 1.03 18.82 -10.10
N ILE A 28 0.23 18.23 -10.95
CA ILE A 28 -1.05 17.64 -10.57
C ILE A 28 -0.85 16.14 -10.37
N ALA A 29 -1.43 15.60 -9.33
CA ALA A 29 -1.40 14.18 -9.04
C ALA A 29 -2.73 13.75 -8.43
N LEU A 30 -3.18 12.55 -8.79
CA LEU A 30 -4.28 11.90 -8.11
C LEU A 30 -3.70 11.11 -6.93
N LYS A 31 -4.12 11.44 -5.71
CA LYS A 31 -3.67 10.80 -4.46
C LYS A 31 -4.90 10.42 -3.64
N GLY A 32 -5.04 9.12 -3.37
CA GLY A 32 -6.18 8.62 -2.60
C GLY A 32 -7.55 9.00 -3.19
N GLY A 33 -7.69 8.97 -4.51
CA GLY A 33 -8.89 9.42 -5.18
C GLY A 33 -9.09 10.93 -5.21
N ARG A 34 -8.15 11.71 -4.64
CA ARG A 34 -8.21 13.19 -4.57
C ARG A 34 -7.21 13.82 -5.51
N ILE A 35 -7.62 14.85 -6.21
CA ILE A 35 -6.71 15.66 -7.03
C ILE A 35 -5.93 16.60 -6.12
N VAL A 36 -4.60 16.53 -6.20
CA VAL A 36 -3.68 17.39 -5.46
C VAL A 36 -2.82 18.17 -6.45
N VAL A 37 -2.99 19.47 -6.47
CA VAL A 37 -2.14 20.42 -7.19
C VAL A 37 -1.00 20.82 -6.26
N SER A 38 0.23 20.57 -6.66
CA SER A 38 1.42 20.94 -5.89
C SER A 38 2.25 21.94 -6.68
N GLY A 39 2.68 23.02 -6.04
CA GLY A 39 3.46 24.07 -6.71
C GLY A 39 4.32 24.88 -5.75
N PRO A 40 5.05 25.87 -6.28
CA PRO A 40 5.84 26.79 -5.48
C PRO A 40 4.96 27.61 -4.54
N PRO A 41 5.52 28.26 -3.50
CA PRO A 41 4.75 29.08 -2.55
C PRO A 41 3.99 30.25 -3.17
N CYS A 42 4.42 30.74 -4.32
CA CYS A 42 3.79 31.82 -5.05
C CYS A 42 2.55 31.41 -5.87
N LEU A 43 2.29 30.10 -6.04
CA LEU A 43 1.11 29.63 -6.77
C LEU A 43 -0.16 29.98 -6.02
N SER A 44 -0.95 30.88 -6.56
CA SER A 44 -2.22 31.27 -5.99
C SER A 44 -3.33 30.23 -6.22
N PRO A 45 -4.39 30.21 -5.41
CA PRO A 45 -5.56 29.35 -5.65
C PRO A 45 -6.23 29.63 -7.00
N ALA A 46 -6.24 30.87 -7.49
CA ALA A 46 -6.78 31.24 -8.80
C ALA A 46 -5.98 30.61 -9.94
N GLU A 47 -4.65 30.75 -9.94
CA GLU A 47 -3.79 30.10 -10.93
C GLU A 47 -3.88 28.57 -10.89
N ALA A 48 -4.04 27.99 -9.71
CA ALA A 48 -4.29 26.55 -9.56
C ALA A 48 -5.63 26.14 -10.18
N ALA A 49 -6.67 26.97 -10.06
CA ALA A 49 -7.99 26.75 -10.66
C ALA A 49 -7.91 26.80 -12.20
N ASP A 50 -7.18 27.76 -12.77
CA ASP A 50 -6.97 27.86 -14.22
C ASP A 50 -6.26 26.61 -14.77
N ILE A 51 -5.24 26.14 -14.08
CA ILE A 51 -4.50 24.92 -14.45
C ILE A 51 -5.41 23.67 -14.36
N VAL A 52 -6.25 23.57 -13.34
CA VAL A 52 -7.23 22.49 -13.19
C VAL A 52 -8.25 22.55 -14.32
N ALA A 53 -8.77 23.73 -14.64
CA ALA A 53 -9.71 23.96 -15.74
C ALA A 53 -9.11 23.54 -17.10
N GLU A 54 -7.88 23.93 -17.39
CA GLU A 54 -7.17 23.53 -18.63
C GLU A 54 -7.01 22.00 -18.74
N LYS A 55 -6.79 21.32 -17.62
CA LYS A 55 -6.54 19.88 -17.59
C LYS A 55 -7.77 19.01 -17.29
N ARG A 56 -8.98 19.60 -17.22
CA ARG A 56 -10.24 18.87 -16.88
C ARG A 56 -10.41 17.54 -17.65
N PRO A 57 -10.25 17.47 -18.99
CA PRO A 57 -10.49 16.21 -19.70
C PRO A 57 -9.52 15.10 -19.29
N LEU A 58 -8.30 15.47 -18.88
CA LEU A 58 -7.32 14.52 -18.38
C LEU A 58 -7.67 14.06 -16.96
N LEU A 59 -8.09 15.01 -16.12
CA LEU A 59 -8.43 14.77 -14.72
C LEU A 59 -9.71 13.93 -14.58
N GLN A 60 -10.72 14.19 -15.40
CA GLN A 60 -11.94 13.36 -15.49
C GLN A 60 -11.59 11.91 -15.84
N ARG A 61 -10.78 11.68 -16.89
CA ARG A 61 -10.29 10.34 -17.22
C ARG A 61 -9.51 9.67 -16.08
N TRP A 62 -8.80 10.44 -15.27
CA TRP A 62 -8.11 9.90 -14.10
C TRP A 62 -9.09 9.49 -12.99
N LEU A 63 -10.14 10.28 -12.77
CA LEU A 63 -11.21 9.96 -11.80
C LEU A 63 -12.01 8.74 -12.25
N GLU A 64 -12.48 8.71 -13.51
CA GLU A 64 -13.18 7.56 -14.10
C GLU A 64 -12.35 6.27 -14.02
N LYS A 65 -11.06 6.33 -14.36
CA LYS A 65 -10.14 5.18 -14.20
C LYS A 65 -9.97 4.75 -12.76
N THR A 66 -10.14 5.64 -11.81
CA THR A 66 -10.06 5.31 -10.37
C THR A 66 -11.34 4.64 -9.91
N GLU A 67 -12.49 5.05 -10.41
CA GLU A 67 -13.78 4.42 -10.13
C GLU A 67 -13.90 3.04 -10.78
N THR A 68 -13.47 2.90 -12.04
CA THR A 68 -13.53 1.63 -12.79
C THR A 68 -12.42 0.65 -12.44
N ASN A 69 -11.24 1.14 -12.02
CA ASN A 69 -10.05 0.34 -11.65
C ASN A 69 -9.80 0.30 -10.14
N ALA A 70 -10.76 0.67 -9.32
CA ALA A 70 -10.67 0.44 -7.89
C ALA A 70 -10.73 -1.07 -7.62
N GLY A 71 -9.65 -1.75 -7.91
CA GLY A 71 -9.26 -2.99 -7.26
C GLY A 71 -9.00 -2.66 -5.79
N SER A 72 -10.03 -2.11 -5.13
CA SER A 72 -9.98 -1.85 -3.71
C SER A 72 -9.88 -3.20 -3.02
N VAL A 73 -8.88 -3.32 -2.16
CA VAL A 73 -8.84 -4.50 -1.28
C VAL A 73 -10.17 -4.54 -0.53
N PRO A 74 -10.94 -5.63 -0.62
CA PRO A 74 -12.24 -5.69 0.02
C PRO A 74 -12.11 -5.43 1.52
N HIS A 75 -12.81 -4.43 2.01
CA HIS A 75 -12.88 -4.12 3.44
C HIS A 75 -14.34 -3.94 3.85
N THR A 76 -14.62 -4.09 5.13
CA THR A 76 -15.95 -3.90 5.72
C THR A 76 -15.87 -2.93 6.88
N GLY A 77 -16.96 -2.21 7.12
CA GLY A 77 -17.08 -1.26 8.23
C GLY A 77 -16.36 0.07 7.98
N SER A 78 -16.32 0.89 9.00
CA SER A 78 -15.74 2.22 8.99
C SER A 78 -14.67 2.38 10.07
N MET A 79 -13.60 3.07 9.72
CA MET A 79 -12.56 3.46 10.68
C MET A 79 -13.07 4.43 11.73
N ALA A 80 -13.97 5.34 11.31
CA ALA A 80 -14.55 6.33 12.21
C ALA A 80 -15.41 5.67 13.31
N ASP A 81 -16.06 4.57 12.97
CA ASP A 81 -16.94 3.82 13.87
C ASP A 81 -16.23 2.70 14.64
N GLY A 82 -14.93 2.52 14.40
CA GLY A 82 -14.15 1.46 15.04
C GLY A 82 -14.55 0.04 14.64
N THR A 83 -15.19 -0.13 13.47
CA THR A 83 -15.72 -1.42 12.98
C THR A 83 -15.01 -1.93 11.75
N PHE A 84 -13.91 -1.33 11.36
CA PHE A 84 -13.16 -1.67 10.16
C PHE A 84 -12.58 -3.09 10.20
N SER A 85 -12.67 -3.80 9.09
CA SER A 85 -11.99 -5.08 8.90
C SER A 85 -11.53 -5.25 7.46
N ILE A 86 -10.31 -5.73 7.29
CA ILE A 86 -9.68 -6.05 6.01
C ILE A 86 -9.00 -7.41 6.11
N SER A 87 -9.11 -8.22 5.06
CA SER A 87 -8.55 -9.57 5.04
C SER A 87 -7.70 -9.79 3.80
N SER A 88 -6.64 -10.54 3.95
CA SER A 88 -5.74 -10.96 2.89
C SER A 88 -5.30 -12.42 3.11
N PRO A 89 -4.62 -13.05 2.15
CA PRO A 89 -4.08 -14.38 2.33
C PRO A 89 -3.09 -14.54 3.50
N PHE A 90 -2.45 -13.44 3.93
CA PHE A 90 -1.42 -13.46 4.98
C PHE A 90 -1.95 -13.02 6.35
N MET A 91 -2.99 -12.17 6.34
CA MET A 91 -3.50 -11.58 7.58
C MET A 91 -4.95 -11.15 7.47
N ARG A 92 -5.60 -11.09 8.64
CA ARG A 92 -6.81 -10.28 8.85
C ARG A 92 -6.47 -9.16 9.83
N PHE A 93 -6.81 -7.94 9.47
CA PHE A 93 -6.73 -6.80 10.38
C PHE A 93 -8.13 -6.26 10.64
N SER A 94 -8.46 -6.06 11.90
CA SER A 94 -9.73 -5.48 12.32
C SER A 94 -9.53 -4.42 13.40
N LEU A 95 -10.48 -3.49 13.50
CA LEU A 95 -10.55 -2.53 14.60
C LEU A 95 -11.70 -2.89 15.52
N LYS A 96 -11.51 -2.69 16.81
CA LYS A 96 -12.54 -2.87 17.85
C LYS A 96 -12.46 -1.76 18.88
N ILE A 97 -13.61 -1.30 19.35
CA ILE A 97 -13.73 -0.48 20.56
C ILE A 97 -13.82 -1.43 21.75
N VAL A 98 -13.04 -1.18 22.78
CA VAL A 98 -12.99 -2.00 24.00
C VAL A 98 -13.22 -1.13 25.22
N ASP A 99 -13.96 -1.67 26.20
CA ASP A 99 -14.27 -0.99 27.47
C ASP A 99 -13.31 -1.45 28.59
N ASP A 100 -12.00 -1.42 28.32
CA ASP A 100 -10.97 -1.95 29.23
C ASP A 100 -10.17 -0.88 29.99
N GLY A 101 -10.85 0.06 30.65
CA GLY A 101 -10.23 1.04 31.54
C GLY A 101 -9.64 2.25 30.82
N PRO A 102 -8.59 2.93 31.34
CA PRO A 102 -8.19 4.27 30.92
C PRO A 102 -7.56 4.32 29.52
N GLY A 103 -8.40 4.18 28.50
CA GLY A 103 -8.13 4.63 27.15
C GLY A 103 -6.88 4.06 26.47
N LYS A 104 -6.59 2.78 26.60
CA LYS A 104 -5.43 2.14 25.95
C LYS A 104 -5.64 1.98 24.44
N LEU A 105 -4.55 2.15 23.71
CA LEU A 105 -4.46 1.88 22.28
C LEU A 105 -3.42 0.78 22.08
N TYR A 106 -3.82 -0.38 21.57
CA TYR A 106 -2.91 -1.51 21.37
C TYR A 106 -3.34 -2.40 20.20
N VAL A 107 -2.45 -3.28 19.74
CA VAL A 107 -2.76 -4.29 18.74
C VAL A 107 -2.62 -5.68 19.39
N ALA A 108 -3.71 -6.43 19.38
CA ALA A 108 -3.73 -7.82 19.80
C ALA A 108 -3.46 -8.74 18.60
N TYR A 109 -2.77 -9.85 18.83
CA TYR A 109 -2.40 -10.80 17.80
C TYR A 109 -2.86 -12.21 18.15
N LYS A 110 -3.47 -12.89 17.17
CA LYS A 110 -3.69 -14.33 17.18
C LYS A 110 -3.05 -14.94 15.94
N ARG A 111 -2.35 -16.03 16.09
CA ARG A 111 -1.68 -16.73 14.97
C ARG A 111 -2.23 -18.13 14.81
N SER A 112 -2.36 -18.55 13.57
CA SER A 112 -2.72 -19.91 13.18
C SER A 112 -1.81 -20.37 12.06
N THR A 113 -1.75 -21.68 11.86
CA THR A 113 -1.04 -22.26 10.73
C THR A 113 -2.05 -22.62 9.66
N VAL A 114 -1.84 -22.14 8.44
CA VAL A 114 -2.71 -22.40 7.28
C VAL A 114 -1.90 -22.99 6.14
N ASP A 115 -2.57 -23.50 5.11
CA ASP A 115 -1.89 -23.96 3.90
C ASP A 115 -1.21 -22.79 3.21
N ALA A 116 0.08 -22.96 2.90
CA ALA A 116 0.84 -21.96 2.17
C ALA A 116 0.44 -21.98 0.69
N PRO A 117 0.07 -20.83 0.11
CA PRO A 117 -0.24 -20.77 -1.32
C PRO A 117 1.03 -21.02 -2.13
N THR A 118 0.90 -21.79 -3.23
CA THR A 118 2.00 -22.00 -4.18
C THR A 118 2.41 -20.69 -4.86
N ALA A 119 3.66 -20.58 -5.28
CA ALA A 119 4.14 -19.50 -6.12
C ALA A 119 4.13 -19.96 -7.59
N PHE A 120 3.24 -19.37 -8.38
CA PHE A 120 3.07 -19.72 -9.81
C PHE A 120 2.96 -21.24 -10.07
N GLY A 121 2.19 -21.94 -9.22
CA GLY A 121 1.99 -23.39 -9.30
C GLY A 121 3.13 -24.22 -8.70
N ARG A 122 4.17 -23.62 -8.15
CA ARG A 122 5.28 -24.31 -7.50
C ARG A 122 5.19 -24.24 -5.98
N ALA A 123 5.45 -25.34 -5.31
CA ALA A 123 5.66 -25.35 -3.86
C ALA A 123 6.94 -24.59 -3.51
N LEU A 124 6.89 -23.78 -2.47
CA LEU A 124 8.05 -23.03 -2.02
C LEU A 124 8.96 -23.89 -1.11
N PRO A 125 10.29 -23.80 -1.26
CA PRO A 125 11.24 -24.44 -0.35
C PRO A 125 11.00 -24.01 1.10
N GLY A 126 11.18 -24.92 2.05
CA GLY A 126 11.14 -24.63 3.49
C GLY A 126 9.77 -24.42 4.12
N GLU A 127 8.71 -24.13 3.37
CA GLU A 127 7.37 -23.89 3.93
C GLU A 127 6.62 -25.17 4.32
N ARG A 128 7.06 -26.34 3.89
CA ARG A 128 6.37 -27.64 4.11
C ARG A 128 4.87 -27.59 3.83
N GLY A 129 4.45 -26.73 2.89
CA GLY A 129 3.05 -26.48 2.57
C GLY A 129 2.25 -25.71 3.63
N LYS A 130 2.89 -25.12 4.63
CA LYS A 130 2.24 -24.38 5.71
C LYS A 130 2.87 -23.02 5.92
N MET A 131 2.04 -22.02 6.24
CA MET A 131 2.49 -20.67 6.61
C MET A 131 1.74 -20.16 7.85
N VAL A 132 2.30 -19.12 8.49
CA VAL A 132 1.64 -18.45 9.61
C VAL A 132 0.65 -17.43 9.07
N PHE A 133 -0.63 -17.59 9.44
CA PHE A 133 -1.67 -16.58 9.24
C PHE A 133 -1.84 -15.77 10.52
N THR A 134 -1.89 -14.45 10.41
CA THR A 134 -2.00 -13.53 11.55
C THR A 134 -3.36 -12.83 11.58
N GLU A 135 -4.13 -12.99 12.63
CA GLU A 135 -5.24 -12.11 12.94
C GLU A 135 -4.72 -11.00 13.88
N ALA A 136 -4.80 -9.76 13.42
CA ALA A 136 -4.40 -8.59 14.18
C ALA A 136 -5.62 -7.72 14.46
N THR A 137 -5.85 -7.39 15.73
CA THR A 137 -6.94 -6.51 16.15
C THR A 137 -6.38 -5.26 16.79
N GLY A 138 -6.60 -4.12 16.15
CA GLY A 138 -6.34 -2.80 16.72
C GLY A 138 -7.48 -2.46 17.70
N CYS A 139 -7.14 -2.29 18.96
CA CYS A 139 -8.07 -2.02 20.04
C CYS A 139 -8.03 -0.54 20.44
N PHE A 140 -9.18 0.12 20.38
CA PHE A 140 -9.38 1.47 20.88
C PHE A 140 -10.14 1.41 22.19
N GLY A 141 -9.53 1.86 23.29
CA GLY A 141 -10.27 2.15 24.51
C GLY A 141 -11.30 3.25 24.27
N ARG A 142 -12.53 3.09 24.73
CA ARG A 142 -13.64 4.03 24.48
C ARG A 142 -13.26 5.48 24.83
N GLN A 143 -12.67 5.71 25.99
CA GLN A 143 -12.24 7.05 26.41
C GLN A 143 -11.14 7.65 25.50
N ALA A 144 -10.24 6.83 24.94
CA ALA A 144 -9.24 7.31 23.99
C ALA A 144 -9.89 7.71 22.67
N LEU A 145 -10.87 6.92 22.21
CA LEU A 145 -11.60 7.20 20.97
C LEU A 145 -12.38 8.51 21.04
N GLU A 146 -13.03 8.81 22.18
CA GLU A 146 -13.79 10.04 22.40
C GLU A 146 -12.95 11.31 22.33
N ARG A 147 -11.65 11.21 22.68
CA ARG A 147 -10.69 12.32 22.62
C ARG A 147 -10.11 12.58 21.23
N LEU A 148 -10.35 11.69 20.26
CA LEU A 148 -9.80 11.76 18.92
C LEU A 148 -10.87 12.20 17.93
N ASP A 149 -10.53 13.16 17.05
CA ASP A 149 -11.34 13.47 15.88
C ASP A 149 -11.22 12.37 14.79
N GLY A 150 -12.05 12.43 13.75
CA GLY A 150 -12.07 11.42 12.69
C GLY A 150 -10.72 11.26 11.97
N THR A 151 -9.97 12.35 11.77
CA THR A 151 -8.64 12.31 11.15
C THR A 151 -7.63 11.63 12.06
N GLN A 152 -7.66 11.95 13.34
CA GLN A 152 -6.78 11.34 14.34
C GLN A 152 -7.06 9.85 14.50
N ARG A 153 -8.34 9.42 14.49
CA ARG A 153 -8.74 8.00 14.49
C ARG A 153 -8.19 7.27 13.28
N GLY A 154 -8.34 7.83 12.07
CA GLY A 154 -7.80 7.27 10.84
C GLY A 154 -6.27 7.11 10.88
N LEU A 155 -5.55 8.15 11.34
CA LEU A 155 -4.09 8.10 11.50
C LEU A 155 -3.65 7.02 12.51
N MET A 156 -4.38 6.86 13.60
CA MET A 156 -4.08 5.83 14.60
C MET A 156 -4.34 4.43 14.06
N ALA A 157 -5.44 4.23 13.36
CA ALA A 157 -5.75 2.98 12.68
C ALA A 157 -4.68 2.60 11.65
N CYS A 158 -4.17 3.56 10.87
CA CYS A 158 -3.02 3.34 9.98
C CYS A 158 -1.78 2.85 10.74
N ARG A 159 -1.47 3.45 11.88
CA ARG A 159 -0.31 3.03 12.70
C ARG A 159 -0.49 1.61 13.25
N MET A 160 -1.70 1.28 13.70
CA MET A 160 -2.03 -0.08 14.15
C MET A 160 -1.91 -1.10 13.01
N TYR A 161 -2.42 -0.77 11.84
CA TYR A 161 -2.25 -1.60 10.64
C TYR A 161 -0.76 -1.79 10.28
N GLU A 162 0.02 -0.71 10.26
CA GLU A 162 1.46 -0.80 9.99
C GLU A 162 2.20 -1.69 10.98
N ALA A 163 1.85 -1.63 12.26
CA ALA A 163 2.40 -2.52 13.27
C ALA A 163 2.02 -4.00 12.98
N ALA A 164 0.77 -4.24 12.60
CA ALA A 164 0.31 -5.57 12.19
C ALA A 164 1.04 -6.07 10.93
N ALA A 165 1.18 -5.25 9.90
CA ALA A 165 1.88 -5.60 8.67
C ALA A 165 3.36 -5.94 8.93
N ARG A 166 4.05 -5.17 9.80
CA ARG A 166 5.44 -5.49 10.20
C ARG A 166 5.54 -6.81 10.96
N ASN A 167 4.54 -7.13 11.78
CA ASN A 167 4.48 -8.42 12.45
C ASN A 167 4.32 -9.57 11.46
N VAL A 168 3.47 -9.42 10.45
CA VAL A 168 3.30 -10.38 9.36
C VAL A 168 4.59 -10.53 8.56
N PHE A 169 5.32 -9.44 8.30
CA PHE A 169 6.63 -9.53 7.65
C PHE A 169 7.55 -10.47 8.42
N ALA A 170 7.76 -10.23 9.71
CA ALA A 170 8.68 -11.02 10.53
C ALA A 170 8.24 -12.49 10.73
N THR A 171 6.94 -12.79 10.65
CA THR A 171 6.42 -14.14 10.95
C THR A 171 6.15 -14.99 9.71
N ALA A 172 5.79 -14.39 8.60
CA ALA A 172 5.39 -15.12 7.39
C ALA A 172 6.10 -14.63 6.12
N TYR A 173 6.14 -13.31 5.93
CA TYR A 173 6.56 -12.73 4.66
C TYR A 173 8.06 -12.87 4.39
N GLU A 174 8.88 -12.72 5.41
CA GLU A 174 10.34 -12.88 5.32
C GLU A 174 10.70 -14.30 4.88
N LYS A 175 10.03 -15.31 5.44
CA LYS A 175 10.22 -16.71 5.06
C LYS A 175 9.81 -16.97 3.61
N ARG A 176 8.66 -16.44 3.20
CA ARG A 176 8.18 -16.56 1.82
C ARG A 176 9.13 -15.89 0.83
N MET A 177 9.62 -14.72 1.16
CA MET A 177 10.60 -14.00 0.34
C MET A 177 11.93 -14.76 0.23
N ALA A 178 12.42 -15.34 1.33
CA ALA A 178 13.61 -16.19 1.32
C ALA A 178 13.42 -17.44 0.44
N ALA A 179 12.26 -18.10 0.54
CA ALA A 179 11.92 -19.25 -0.27
C ALA A 179 11.81 -18.92 -1.77
N LEU A 180 11.23 -17.74 -2.13
CA LEU A 180 11.21 -17.25 -3.51
C LEU A 180 12.62 -16.95 -4.02
N ALA A 181 13.46 -16.35 -3.20
CA ALA A 181 14.86 -16.07 -3.56
C ALA A 181 15.65 -17.36 -3.78
N GLU A 182 15.49 -18.35 -2.91
CA GLU A 182 16.12 -19.68 -3.03
C GLU A 182 15.65 -20.41 -4.30
N LEU A 183 14.33 -20.46 -4.53
CA LEU A 183 13.73 -21.13 -5.70
C LEU A 183 14.28 -20.60 -7.03
N HIS A 184 14.56 -19.31 -7.09
CA HIS A 184 15.01 -18.64 -8.31
C HIS A 184 16.49 -18.21 -8.29
N GLY A 185 17.26 -18.60 -7.27
CA GLY A 185 18.69 -18.33 -7.18
C GLY A 185 19.06 -16.84 -7.00
N PHE A 186 18.20 -16.06 -6.35
CA PHE A 186 18.48 -14.68 -6.01
C PHE A 186 19.18 -14.54 -4.65
N LYS A 187 19.95 -13.46 -4.50
CA LYS A 187 20.55 -13.05 -3.23
C LYS A 187 20.17 -11.60 -2.92
N TYR A 188 19.84 -11.33 -1.68
CA TYR A 188 19.57 -9.97 -1.20
C TYR A 188 20.21 -9.76 0.16
N SER A 189 20.48 -8.50 0.55
CA SER A 189 21.18 -8.20 1.80
C SER A 189 20.23 -8.10 3.00
N LYS A 190 19.09 -7.46 2.82
CA LYS A 190 18.03 -7.28 3.83
C LYS A 190 16.71 -6.93 3.17
N ALA A 191 15.63 -7.17 3.88
CA ALA A 191 14.32 -6.73 3.46
C ALA A 191 13.51 -6.17 4.64
N ALA A 192 12.59 -5.25 4.36
CA ALA A 192 11.68 -4.70 5.36
C ALA A 192 10.43 -4.11 4.72
N PHE A 193 9.32 -4.08 5.46
CA PHE A 193 8.17 -3.28 5.11
C PHE A 193 8.40 -1.80 5.46
N ARG A 194 8.03 -0.93 4.52
CA ARG A 194 8.11 0.52 4.64
C ARG A 194 6.76 1.16 4.30
N ARG A 195 6.48 2.29 4.94
CA ARG A 195 5.35 3.12 4.54
C ARG A 195 5.71 3.87 3.26
N VAL A 196 5.19 3.42 2.13
CA VAL A 196 5.31 4.06 0.82
C VAL A 196 3.96 4.06 0.14
N SER A 197 3.64 5.14 -0.58
CA SER A 197 2.35 5.34 -1.25
C SER A 197 2.47 5.38 -2.78
N SER A 198 3.69 5.42 -3.33
CA SER A 198 3.93 5.62 -4.77
C SER A 198 4.42 4.37 -5.50
N ARG A 199 4.77 3.31 -4.77
CA ARG A 199 5.34 2.07 -5.33
C ARG A 199 5.12 0.90 -4.37
N TRP A 200 5.11 -0.31 -4.89
CA TRP A 200 4.96 -1.54 -4.10
C TRP A 200 6.27 -2.02 -3.49
N GLY A 201 7.40 -1.71 -4.13
CA GLY A 201 8.72 -2.09 -3.68
C GLY A 201 9.82 -1.19 -4.21
N SER A 202 11.04 -1.43 -3.76
CA SER A 202 12.28 -0.89 -4.31
C SER A 202 13.48 -1.71 -3.85
N CYS A 203 14.46 -1.88 -4.73
CA CYS A 203 15.75 -2.48 -4.43
C CYS A 203 16.86 -1.41 -4.46
N SER A 204 17.76 -1.41 -3.48
CA SER A 204 18.96 -0.58 -3.49
C SER A 204 20.11 -1.27 -4.23
N ALA A 205 21.12 -0.49 -4.65
CA ALA A 205 22.32 -1.02 -5.29
C ALA A 205 23.08 -2.05 -4.43
N GLN A 206 22.90 -2.01 -3.09
CA GLN A 206 23.47 -2.97 -2.15
C GLN A 206 22.57 -4.18 -1.90
N GLY A 207 21.54 -4.40 -2.70
CA GLY A 207 20.60 -5.52 -2.58
C GLY A 207 19.64 -5.41 -1.38
N GLY A 208 19.45 -4.21 -0.82
CA GLY A 208 18.46 -3.96 0.23
C GLY A 208 17.07 -3.75 -0.37
N ILE A 209 16.10 -4.56 0.03
CA ILE A 209 14.73 -4.53 -0.50
C ILE A 209 13.79 -3.86 0.50
N SER A 210 13.03 -2.88 0.02
CA SER A 210 11.94 -2.24 0.75
C SER A 210 10.62 -2.54 0.08
N LEU A 211 9.67 -3.09 0.81
CA LEU A 211 8.32 -3.43 0.35
C LEU A 211 7.28 -2.54 1.02
N ALA A 212 6.21 -2.21 0.31
CA ALA A 212 5.13 -1.44 0.89
C ALA A 212 4.43 -2.21 2.02
N VAL A 213 4.09 -1.53 3.13
CA VAL A 213 3.33 -2.15 4.24
C VAL A 213 1.94 -2.66 3.81
N THR A 214 1.43 -2.19 2.69
CA THR A 214 0.16 -2.63 2.08
C THR A 214 0.33 -3.85 1.16
N LEU A 215 1.54 -4.27 0.87
CA LEU A 215 1.81 -5.41 -0.01
C LEU A 215 1.09 -6.70 0.42
N PRO A 216 0.97 -7.04 1.73
CA PRO A 216 0.22 -8.22 2.16
C PRO A 216 -1.27 -8.20 1.83
N LEU A 217 -1.83 -7.08 1.46
CA LEU A 217 -3.23 -6.94 1.06
C LEU A 217 -3.48 -7.37 -0.40
N LEU A 218 -2.44 -7.47 -1.21
CA LEU A 218 -2.57 -7.96 -2.57
C LEU A 218 -2.90 -9.46 -2.61
N PRO A 219 -3.56 -9.94 -3.67
CA PRO A 219 -3.56 -11.35 -4.01
C PRO A 219 -2.13 -11.91 -4.00
N VAL A 220 -1.95 -13.14 -3.49
CA VAL A 220 -0.62 -13.75 -3.33
C VAL A 220 0.21 -13.66 -4.59
N GLU A 221 -0.39 -13.95 -5.73
CA GLU A 221 0.29 -13.95 -7.02
C GLU A 221 0.87 -12.57 -7.39
N LEU A 222 0.13 -11.47 -7.12
CA LEU A 222 0.61 -10.11 -7.34
C LEU A 222 1.66 -9.70 -6.32
N SER A 223 1.50 -10.17 -5.09
CA SER A 223 2.46 -9.96 -4.01
C SER A 223 3.80 -10.65 -4.33
N ASP A 224 3.77 -11.90 -4.75
CA ASP A 224 4.96 -12.64 -5.19
C ASP A 224 5.61 -12.00 -6.42
N TYR A 225 4.81 -11.54 -7.37
CA TYR A 225 5.31 -10.81 -8.53
C TYR A 225 6.12 -9.57 -8.12
N VAL A 226 5.62 -8.78 -7.16
CA VAL A 226 6.38 -7.61 -6.64
C VAL A 226 7.67 -8.06 -5.98
N VAL A 227 7.64 -9.09 -5.16
CA VAL A 227 8.84 -9.63 -4.50
C VAL A 227 9.86 -10.08 -5.55
N LEU A 228 9.44 -10.85 -6.56
CA LEU A 228 10.32 -11.31 -7.65
C LEU A 228 10.85 -10.16 -8.50
N HIS A 229 10.05 -9.09 -8.72
CA HIS A 229 10.50 -7.88 -9.38
C HIS A 229 11.67 -7.22 -8.62
N GLU A 230 11.53 -7.04 -7.32
CA GLU A 230 12.58 -6.45 -6.49
C GLU A 230 13.81 -7.38 -6.35
N LEU A 231 13.59 -8.68 -6.28
CA LEU A 231 14.68 -9.66 -6.29
C LEU A 231 15.43 -9.65 -7.64
N THR A 232 14.73 -9.48 -8.76
CA THR A 232 15.37 -9.35 -10.08
C THR A 232 16.29 -8.13 -10.16
N HIS A 233 15.94 -7.04 -9.46
CA HIS A 233 16.81 -5.87 -9.35
C HIS A 233 18.13 -6.11 -8.58
N THR A 234 18.25 -7.20 -7.83
CA THR A 234 19.56 -7.56 -7.23
C THR A 234 20.58 -8.07 -8.26
N VAL A 235 20.13 -8.39 -9.47
CA VAL A 235 20.97 -8.87 -10.58
C VAL A 235 20.96 -7.88 -11.75
N HIS A 236 19.81 -7.31 -12.06
CA HIS A 236 19.60 -6.36 -13.16
C HIS A 236 19.04 -5.04 -12.61
N PHE A 237 19.87 -4.01 -12.52
CA PHE A 237 19.51 -2.73 -11.88
C PHE A 237 18.54 -1.86 -12.71
N ASP A 238 18.48 -2.11 -14.01
CA ASP A 238 17.59 -1.44 -14.96
C ASP A 238 16.46 -2.36 -15.43
N HIS A 239 15.49 -1.81 -16.13
CA HIS A 239 14.41 -2.59 -16.75
C HIS A 239 14.75 -2.95 -18.21
N SER A 240 15.97 -3.43 -18.45
CA SER A 240 16.44 -3.92 -19.74
C SER A 240 15.70 -5.18 -20.20
N ALA A 241 15.97 -5.61 -21.44
CA ALA A 241 15.44 -6.88 -21.95
C ALA A 241 15.83 -8.08 -21.04
N ALA A 242 17.07 -8.09 -20.51
CA ALA A 242 17.55 -9.13 -19.61
C ALA A 242 16.78 -9.17 -18.29
N PHE A 243 16.42 -7.99 -17.73
CA PHE A 243 15.54 -7.90 -16.56
C PHE A 243 14.19 -8.56 -16.81
N TRP A 244 13.52 -8.17 -17.90
CA TRP A 244 12.18 -8.70 -18.23
C TRP A 244 12.21 -10.19 -18.53
N GLN A 245 13.22 -10.67 -19.26
CA GLN A 245 13.41 -12.10 -19.53
C GLN A 245 13.60 -12.90 -18.23
N ARG A 246 14.41 -12.39 -17.31
CA ARG A 246 14.64 -13.02 -16.01
C ARG A 246 13.39 -13.07 -15.15
N LEU A 247 12.67 -11.95 -15.05
CA LEU A 247 11.42 -11.87 -14.28
C LEU A 247 10.33 -12.77 -14.89
N ASP A 248 10.24 -12.79 -16.21
CA ASP A 248 9.24 -13.60 -16.93
C ASP A 248 9.46 -15.10 -16.69
N ALA A 249 10.70 -15.55 -16.69
CA ALA A 249 11.07 -16.93 -16.33
C ALA A 249 10.66 -17.28 -14.89
N CYS A 250 10.70 -16.32 -13.95
CA CYS A 250 10.25 -16.53 -12.57
C CYS A 250 8.72 -16.61 -12.45
N CYS A 251 8.00 -15.97 -13.35
CA CYS A 251 6.53 -15.84 -13.34
C CYS A 251 5.82 -16.77 -14.34
N ASN A 252 6.48 -17.81 -14.84
CA ASN A 252 5.96 -18.76 -15.85
C ASN A 252 5.43 -18.05 -17.12
N GLY A 253 6.15 -17.05 -17.64
CA GLY A 253 5.76 -16.31 -18.85
C GLY A 253 4.65 -15.27 -18.64
N ARG A 254 4.28 -14.94 -17.40
CA ARG A 254 3.13 -14.09 -17.08
C ARG A 254 3.48 -12.71 -16.55
N SER A 255 4.75 -12.30 -16.64
CA SER A 255 5.22 -11.04 -16.05
C SER A 255 4.47 -9.82 -16.58
N LYS A 256 4.14 -9.78 -17.87
CA LYS A 256 3.37 -8.70 -18.51
C LYS A 256 1.93 -8.64 -17.98
N GLU A 257 1.23 -9.77 -17.91
CA GLU A 257 -0.13 -9.87 -17.37
C GLU A 257 -0.17 -9.37 -15.92
N LEU A 258 0.74 -9.88 -15.08
CA LEU A 258 0.81 -9.54 -13.67
C LEU A 258 1.12 -8.05 -13.46
N ARG A 259 2.01 -7.49 -14.28
CA ARG A 259 2.31 -6.06 -14.29
C ARG A 259 1.09 -5.21 -14.61
N ASP A 260 0.30 -5.63 -15.61
CA ASP A 260 -0.87 -4.87 -16.03
C ASP A 260 -1.99 -4.96 -14.98
N ARG A 261 -2.17 -6.12 -14.34
CA ARG A 261 -3.06 -6.28 -13.17
C ARG A 261 -2.59 -5.42 -11.99
N LEU A 262 -1.29 -5.38 -11.71
CA LEU A 262 -0.73 -4.59 -10.61
C LEU A 262 -0.90 -3.08 -10.82
N LYS A 263 -0.91 -2.59 -12.06
CA LYS A 263 -1.16 -1.17 -12.36
C LYS A 263 -2.55 -0.70 -11.95
N ALA A 264 -3.53 -1.60 -11.92
CA ALA A 264 -4.87 -1.31 -11.42
C ALA A 264 -4.93 -1.19 -9.89
N MET A 265 -3.93 -1.71 -9.19
CA MET A 265 -3.83 -1.67 -7.73
C MET A 265 -2.94 -0.49 -7.29
N ARG A 266 -3.18 0.05 -6.10
CA ARG A 266 -2.37 1.13 -5.53
C ARG A 266 -1.85 0.77 -4.15
N PRO A 267 -0.59 1.12 -3.80
CA PRO A 267 0.01 0.83 -2.50
C PRO A 267 -0.46 1.79 -1.39
N GLU A 268 -1.60 2.42 -1.55
CA GLU A 268 -2.08 3.48 -0.66
C GLU A 268 -2.64 2.91 0.65
N THR A 269 -2.24 3.51 1.76
CA THR A 269 -2.88 3.33 3.07
C THR A 269 -3.98 4.36 3.31
N GLU A 270 -4.28 5.22 2.33
CA GLU A 270 -5.22 6.34 2.47
C GLU A 270 -6.68 5.89 2.61
N PHE A 271 -7.01 4.64 2.23
CA PHE A 271 -8.30 4.05 2.56
C PHE A 271 -8.53 3.90 4.08
N PHE A 272 -7.45 3.97 4.88
CA PHE A 272 -7.53 4.03 6.33
C PHE A 272 -7.87 5.42 6.88
N ILE A 273 -7.64 6.47 6.12
CA ILE A 273 -7.94 7.84 6.50
C ILE A 273 -9.28 8.17 5.82
N GLY A 274 -10.39 7.83 6.46
CA GLY A 274 -11.74 8.01 5.90
C GLY A 274 -11.93 9.36 5.19
N LYS A 275 -12.80 9.37 4.15
CA LYS A 275 -13.28 10.57 3.47
C LYS A 275 -13.99 11.49 4.44
#